data_5fbf7f5f7e996f0cae49efa3e78d1232
#
_entry.id   5fbf7f5f7e996f0cae49efa3e78d1232
#
_cell.length_a   1.000
_cell.length_b   1.000
_cell.length_c   1.000
_cell.angle_alpha   90.00
_cell.angle_beta   90.00
_cell.angle_gamma   90.00
#
_symmetry.space_group_name_H-M   'P 1'
#
loop_
_entity.id
_entity.type
_entity.pdbx_description
1 polymer ?
#
loop_
_entity_poly.entity_id
_entity_poly.type
_entity_poly.pdbx_seq_one_letter_code
_entity_poly.pdbx_strand_id
1 'polypeptide(L)'
;MPRLALAPDYPLPTQLKQANSALSHLLNKGISPGNIVIGGDSVGGNLVLQLASHFLHPLPSIPPPPTLSQPLAGAMFISPWCAYDQNRPSYVRNGDKDVIPAVTYAQFSQFLVAELTSELEPYCHPFVAPASWWKGLDGVFARALVTAGENEGPLDHIIEIGTTISQNVKDTVTMVETGAVHEEMIFRFATGKDGVGKVYEDMVVFLSRSFQS
;
A
#
# COMPACT_ATOMS: atom_id res chain seq x y z
N MET A 1 -3.85 -6.88 19.89
CA MET A 1 -3.80 -6.64 18.44
C MET A 1 -3.71 -7.97 17.72
N PRO A 2 -4.52 -8.22 16.68
CA PRO A 2 -4.31 -9.41 15.87
C PRO A 2 -2.92 -9.32 15.20
N ARG A 3 -2.16 -10.41 15.24
CA ARG A 3 -0.90 -10.50 14.51
C ARG A 3 -1.18 -10.99 13.11
N LEU A 4 -0.61 -10.33 12.12
CA LEU A 4 -0.67 -10.79 10.74
C LEU A 4 0.17 -12.06 10.60
N ALA A 5 -0.38 -13.08 9.97
CA ALA A 5 0.37 -14.28 9.61
C ALA A 5 1.31 -13.95 8.43
N LEU A 6 2.57 -14.35 8.52
CA LEU A 6 3.60 -13.94 7.56
C LEU A 6 4.04 -15.08 6.66
N ALA A 7 4.38 -14.75 5.42
CA ALA A 7 5.08 -15.67 4.52
C ALA A 7 6.51 -15.95 5.08
N PRO A 8 7.11 -17.13 4.78
CA PRO A 8 6.56 -18.21 3.96
C PRO A 8 5.65 -19.20 4.70
N ASP A 9 5.53 -19.10 6.04
CA ASP A 9 4.74 -20.06 6.83
C ASP A 9 3.24 -20.00 6.49
N TYR A 10 2.79 -18.83 6.09
CA TYR A 10 1.40 -18.58 5.69
C TYR A 10 1.37 -17.96 4.29
N PRO A 11 1.04 -18.73 3.26
CA PRO A 11 1.07 -18.27 1.88
C PRO A 11 -0.06 -17.28 1.57
N LEU A 12 0.09 -16.61 0.41
CA LEU A 12 -0.97 -15.80 -0.18
C LEU A 12 -2.20 -16.69 -0.51
N PRO A 13 -3.42 -16.20 -0.31
CA PRO A 13 -3.84 -14.84 0.08
C PRO A 13 -4.16 -14.71 1.59
N THR A 14 -3.46 -15.41 2.47
CA THR A 14 -3.76 -15.41 3.93
C THR A 14 -3.81 -14.00 4.51
N GLN A 15 -2.87 -13.14 4.14
CA GLN A 15 -2.78 -11.76 4.65
C GLN A 15 -3.97 -10.92 4.19
N LEU A 16 -4.36 -11.05 2.93
CA LEU A 16 -5.54 -10.38 2.39
C LEU A 16 -6.82 -10.85 3.09
N LYS A 17 -6.97 -12.15 3.33
CA LYS A 17 -8.10 -12.71 4.10
C LYS A 17 -8.16 -12.13 5.51
N GLN A 18 -7.01 -11.97 6.18
CA GLN A 18 -6.94 -11.38 7.52
C GLN A 18 -7.29 -9.89 7.49
N ALA A 19 -6.78 -9.11 6.51
CA ALA A 19 -7.11 -7.70 6.35
C ALA A 19 -8.61 -7.50 6.09
N ASN A 20 -9.19 -8.30 5.18
CA ASN A 20 -10.63 -8.29 4.91
C ASN A 20 -11.46 -8.62 6.15
N SER A 21 -11.04 -9.62 6.94
CA SER A 21 -11.71 -9.99 8.18
C SER A 21 -11.63 -8.91 9.25
N ALA A 22 -10.47 -8.23 9.36
CA ALA A 22 -10.28 -7.13 10.30
C ALA A 22 -11.19 -5.94 9.97
N LEU A 23 -11.25 -5.54 8.70
CA LEU A 23 -12.15 -4.48 8.25
C LEU A 23 -13.62 -4.85 8.48
N SER A 24 -14.01 -6.06 8.11
CA SER A 24 -15.36 -6.59 8.35
C SER A 24 -15.73 -6.54 9.85
N HIS A 25 -14.78 -6.88 10.73
CA HIS A 25 -14.99 -6.81 12.17
C HIS A 25 -15.27 -5.38 12.65
N LEU A 26 -14.52 -4.38 12.18
CA LEU A 26 -14.73 -2.98 12.54
C LEU A 26 -16.11 -2.48 12.10
N LEU A 27 -16.49 -2.77 10.86
CA LEU A 27 -17.80 -2.39 10.31
C LEU A 27 -18.95 -3.08 11.06
N ASN A 28 -18.81 -4.36 11.40
CA ASN A 28 -19.79 -5.11 12.20
C ASN A 28 -19.90 -4.61 13.66
N LYS A 29 -18.89 -3.90 14.16
CA LYS A 29 -18.95 -3.16 15.44
C LYS A 29 -19.66 -1.81 15.32
N GLY A 30 -20.15 -1.45 14.15
CA GLY A 30 -20.87 -0.22 13.90
C GLY A 30 -19.99 0.99 13.61
N ILE A 31 -18.67 0.78 13.37
CA ILE A 31 -17.79 1.86 12.96
C ILE A 31 -18.14 2.23 11.50
N SER A 32 -18.50 3.50 11.27
CA SER A 32 -18.81 4.00 9.94
C SER A 32 -17.56 3.93 9.04
N PRO A 33 -17.68 3.51 7.75
CA PRO A 33 -16.57 3.53 6.79
C PRO A 33 -15.86 4.89 6.72
N GLY A 34 -16.60 6.00 6.75
CA GLY A 34 -16.06 7.35 6.78
C GLY A 34 -15.23 7.72 8.03
N ASN A 35 -15.17 6.83 9.02
CA ASN A 35 -14.34 6.97 10.21
C ASN A 35 -13.15 5.96 10.22
N ILE A 36 -12.87 5.35 9.08
CA ILE A 36 -11.78 4.38 8.95
C ILE A 36 -10.80 4.88 7.89
N VAL A 37 -9.54 5.04 8.28
CA VAL A 37 -8.41 5.16 7.38
C VAL A 37 -7.62 3.85 7.46
N ILE A 38 -7.29 3.27 6.31
CA ILE A 38 -6.39 2.14 6.25
C ILE A 38 -5.01 2.60 5.76
N GLY A 39 -3.96 2.00 6.28
CA GLY A 39 -2.60 2.36 5.86
C GLY A 39 -1.66 1.18 5.97
N GLY A 40 -0.61 1.23 5.18
CA GLY A 40 0.46 0.24 5.21
C GLY A 40 1.75 0.79 4.63
N ASP A 41 2.84 0.31 5.19
CA ASP A 41 4.20 0.62 4.79
C ASP A 41 4.80 -0.55 4.00
N SER A 42 5.61 -0.26 2.99
CA SER A 42 6.30 -1.27 2.18
C SER A 42 5.35 -2.37 1.65
N VAL A 43 5.55 -3.62 2.04
CA VAL A 43 4.66 -4.74 1.72
C VAL A 43 3.25 -4.58 2.34
N GLY A 44 3.13 -3.82 3.43
CA GLY A 44 1.83 -3.44 3.99
C GLY A 44 1.07 -2.48 3.07
N GLY A 45 1.75 -1.59 2.37
CA GLY A 45 1.18 -0.77 1.30
C GLY A 45 0.66 -1.63 0.13
N ASN A 46 1.39 -2.69 -0.23
CA ASN A 46 0.91 -3.69 -1.19
C ASN A 46 -0.37 -4.38 -0.67
N LEU A 47 -0.44 -4.74 0.61
CA LEU A 47 -1.64 -5.35 1.19
C LEU A 47 -2.86 -4.42 1.12
N VAL A 48 -2.68 -3.10 1.26
CA VAL A 48 -3.76 -2.13 1.04
C VAL A 48 -4.22 -2.13 -0.42
N LEU A 49 -3.30 -2.23 -1.40
CA LEU A 49 -3.64 -2.40 -2.82
C LEU A 49 -4.39 -3.72 -3.08
N GLN A 50 -3.96 -4.83 -2.45
CA GLN A 50 -4.66 -6.12 -2.54
C GLN A 50 -6.09 -6.01 -2.01
N LEU A 51 -6.29 -5.33 -0.88
CA LEU A 51 -7.61 -5.14 -0.30
C LEU A 51 -8.50 -4.26 -1.21
N ALA A 52 -7.94 -3.20 -1.79
CA ALA A 52 -8.62 -2.38 -2.78
C ALA A 52 -9.03 -3.19 -4.02
N SER A 53 -8.11 -4.00 -4.56
CA SER A 53 -8.39 -4.94 -5.65
C SER A 53 -9.52 -5.92 -5.29
N HIS A 54 -9.53 -6.43 -4.05
CA HIS A 54 -10.57 -7.34 -3.59
C HIS A 54 -11.95 -6.68 -3.49
N PHE A 55 -12.04 -5.39 -3.17
CA PHE A 55 -13.29 -4.64 -3.24
C PHE A 55 -13.82 -4.51 -4.67
N LEU A 56 -12.93 -4.27 -5.62
CA LEU A 56 -13.30 -4.07 -7.03
C LEU A 56 -13.53 -5.39 -7.77
N HIS A 57 -12.75 -6.41 -7.42
CA HIS A 57 -12.74 -7.73 -8.04
C HIS A 57 -12.68 -8.78 -6.90
N PRO A 58 -13.82 -9.21 -6.35
CA PRO A 58 -13.82 -10.16 -5.25
C PRO A 58 -13.10 -11.46 -5.58
N LEU A 59 -12.04 -11.78 -4.82
CA LEU A 59 -11.26 -13.01 -4.99
C LEU A 59 -12.06 -14.20 -4.45
N PRO A 60 -12.40 -15.22 -5.27
CA PRO A 60 -13.30 -16.31 -4.86
C PRO A 60 -12.77 -17.17 -3.72
N SER A 61 -11.45 -17.25 -3.53
CA SER A 61 -10.80 -18.09 -2.51
C SER A 61 -10.88 -17.53 -1.08
N ILE A 62 -11.36 -16.30 -0.90
CA ILE A 62 -11.54 -15.67 0.41
C ILE A 62 -12.97 -15.12 0.56
N PRO A 63 -13.45 -14.86 1.80
CA PRO A 63 -14.77 -14.25 1.98
C PRO A 63 -14.92 -12.94 1.21
N PRO A 64 -16.11 -12.64 0.68
CA PRO A 64 -16.33 -11.39 -0.06
C PRO A 64 -15.99 -10.17 0.79
N PRO A 65 -15.63 -9.03 0.16
CA PRO A 65 -15.39 -7.80 0.90
C PRO A 65 -16.69 -7.34 1.58
N PRO A 66 -16.60 -6.65 2.73
CA PRO A 66 -17.80 -6.10 3.37
C PRO A 66 -18.42 -5.00 2.52
N THR A 67 -19.74 -4.88 2.58
CA THR A 67 -20.44 -3.78 1.91
C THR A 67 -20.14 -2.45 2.60
N LEU A 68 -19.70 -1.47 1.81
CA LEU A 68 -19.46 -0.11 2.29
C LEU A 68 -20.72 0.74 2.03
N SER A 69 -21.23 1.42 3.05
CA SER A 69 -22.34 2.38 2.92
C SER A 69 -21.87 3.73 2.31
N GLN A 70 -20.58 4.00 2.37
CA GLN A 70 -19.84 5.12 1.79
C GLN A 70 -18.36 4.71 1.70
N PRO A 71 -17.52 5.42 0.95
CA PRO A 71 -16.09 5.14 0.93
C PRO A 71 -15.45 5.19 2.32
N LEU A 72 -14.39 4.42 2.53
CA LEU A 72 -13.51 4.60 3.68
C LEU A 72 -12.94 6.03 3.67
N ALA A 73 -12.69 6.61 4.86
CA ALA A 73 -12.17 7.98 4.99
C ALA A 73 -10.89 8.20 4.18
N GLY A 74 -10.05 7.20 4.04
CA GLY A 74 -8.88 7.27 3.17
C GLY A 74 -8.00 6.03 3.22
N ALA A 75 -6.98 6.05 2.34
CA ALA A 75 -5.91 5.06 2.30
C ALA A 75 -4.53 5.74 2.31
N MET A 76 -3.58 5.20 3.06
CA MET A 76 -2.18 5.63 3.08
C MET A 76 -1.28 4.51 2.57
N PHE A 77 -0.45 4.83 1.60
CA PHE A 77 0.54 3.95 0.99
C PHE A 77 1.93 4.54 1.26
N ILE A 78 2.61 4.02 2.29
CA ILE A 78 3.89 4.56 2.74
C ILE A 78 5.00 3.73 2.12
N SER A 79 5.78 4.33 1.21
CA SER A 79 6.83 3.61 0.48
C SER A 79 6.37 2.22 -0.03
N PRO A 80 5.20 2.09 -0.69
CA PRO A 80 4.61 0.78 -0.97
C PRO A 80 5.47 -0.05 -1.91
N TRP A 81 5.81 -1.28 -1.50
CA TRP A 81 6.47 -2.22 -2.38
C TRP A 81 5.43 -2.92 -3.26
N CYS A 82 5.13 -2.32 -4.42
CA CYS A 82 4.00 -2.68 -5.27
C CYS A 82 4.38 -3.48 -6.53
N ALA A 83 5.63 -3.92 -6.66
CA ALA A 83 6.08 -4.77 -7.76
C ALA A 83 7.17 -5.73 -7.32
N TYR A 84 7.20 -6.91 -7.93
CA TYR A 84 8.18 -7.95 -7.61
C TYR A 84 9.36 -7.97 -8.56
N ASP A 85 9.27 -7.25 -9.68
CA ASP A 85 10.40 -7.04 -10.58
C ASP A 85 11.22 -5.80 -10.16
N GLN A 86 12.47 -5.74 -10.59
CA GLN A 86 13.37 -4.61 -10.40
C GLN A 86 13.72 -3.95 -11.74
N ASN A 87 12.76 -3.92 -12.67
CA ASN A 87 12.96 -3.46 -14.04
C ASN A 87 12.89 -1.93 -14.22
N ARG A 88 12.65 -1.17 -13.15
CA ARG A 88 12.61 0.29 -13.21
C ARG A 88 14.00 0.91 -12.99
N PRO A 89 14.30 2.05 -13.68
CA PRO A 89 15.60 2.73 -13.55
C PRO A 89 15.99 3.13 -12.14
N SER A 90 15.01 3.38 -11.26
CA SER A 90 15.26 3.74 -9.85
C SER A 90 16.04 2.66 -9.09
N TYR A 91 15.83 1.38 -9.37
CA TYR A 91 16.62 0.30 -8.73
C TYR A 91 18.11 0.37 -9.07
N VAL A 92 18.47 0.83 -10.27
CA VAL A 92 19.87 1.04 -10.66
C VAL A 92 20.38 2.37 -10.10
N ARG A 93 19.61 3.44 -10.24
CA ARG A 93 19.99 4.80 -9.82
C ARG A 93 20.18 4.92 -8.31
N ASN A 94 19.41 4.17 -7.53
CA ASN A 94 19.35 4.24 -6.08
C ASN A 94 19.89 2.98 -5.38
N GLY A 95 20.48 2.05 -6.11
CA GLY A 95 20.86 0.73 -5.61
C GLY A 95 21.93 0.74 -4.52
N ASP A 96 22.73 1.82 -4.43
CA ASP A 96 23.76 2.06 -3.42
C ASP A 96 23.36 3.15 -2.39
N LYS A 97 22.16 3.72 -2.51
CA LYS A 97 21.67 4.80 -1.66
C LYS A 97 20.58 4.33 -0.70
N ASP A 98 19.75 3.39 -1.16
CA ASP A 98 18.63 2.87 -0.36
C ASP A 98 19.13 1.99 0.78
N VAL A 99 18.34 1.93 1.87
CA VAL A 99 18.59 1.03 3.01
C VAL A 99 18.31 -0.43 2.65
N ILE A 100 17.50 -0.70 1.63
CA ILE A 100 17.23 -2.02 1.10
C ILE A 100 17.88 -2.13 -0.30
N PRO A 101 19.00 -2.87 -0.42
CA PRO A 101 19.64 -3.09 -1.72
C PRO A 101 18.71 -3.81 -2.71
N ALA A 102 18.87 -3.53 -4.01
CA ALA A 102 18.05 -4.17 -5.06
C ALA A 102 18.10 -5.71 -5.00
N VAL A 103 19.25 -6.29 -4.63
CA VAL A 103 19.39 -7.74 -4.44
C VAL A 103 18.47 -8.28 -3.35
N THR A 104 18.22 -7.51 -2.29
CA THR A 104 17.32 -7.92 -1.20
C THR A 104 15.85 -7.90 -1.67
N TYR A 105 15.44 -6.88 -2.44
CA TYR A 105 14.13 -6.89 -3.09
C TYR A 105 13.96 -8.11 -4.00
N ALA A 106 14.98 -8.45 -4.80
CA ALA A 106 14.96 -9.64 -5.64
C ALA A 106 14.82 -10.95 -4.85
N GLN A 107 15.50 -11.06 -3.70
CA GLN A 107 15.37 -12.22 -2.80
C GLN A 107 13.97 -12.32 -2.19
N PHE A 108 13.40 -11.21 -1.71
CA PHE A 108 12.03 -11.20 -1.18
C PHE A 108 11.01 -11.54 -2.26
N SER A 109 11.20 -11.05 -3.48
CA SER A 109 10.35 -11.37 -4.62
C SER A 109 10.29 -12.87 -4.89
N GLN A 110 11.40 -13.61 -4.77
CA GLN A 110 11.43 -15.06 -5.03
C GLN A 110 10.48 -15.84 -4.10
N PHE A 111 10.37 -15.42 -2.83
CA PHE A 111 9.43 -16.08 -1.89
C PHE A 111 7.97 -15.82 -2.24
N LEU A 112 7.65 -14.64 -2.79
CA LEU A 112 6.28 -14.27 -3.13
C LEU A 112 5.87 -14.83 -4.50
N VAL A 113 6.76 -14.75 -5.49
CA VAL A 113 6.48 -15.22 -6.86
C VAL A 113 6.29 -16.74 -6.91
N ALA A 114 6.97 -17.50 -6.06
CA ALA A 114 6.82 -18.96 -5.99
C ALA A 114 5.38 -19.42 -5.68
N GLU A 115 4.57 -18.56 -5.07
CA GLU A 115 3.20 -18.84 -4.64
C GLU A 115 2.15 -18.11 -5.48
N LEU A 116 2.58 -17.24 -6.43
CA LEU A 116 1.68 -16.48 -7.28
C LEU A 116 1.04 -17.36 -8.35
N THR A 117 -0.27 -17.46 -8.29
CA THR A 117 -1.08 -17.97 -9.39
C THR A 117 -1.49 -16.83 -10.31
N SER A 118 -1.87 -17.14 -11.55
CA SER A 118 -2.41 -16.12 -12.49
C SER A 118 -3.65 -15.39 -11.93
N GLU A 119 -4.39 -16.01 -11.02
CA GLU A 119 -5.52 -15.40 -10.33
C GLU A 119 -5.07 -14.36 -9.29
N LEU A 120 -3.98 -14.63 -8.57
CA LEU A 120 -3.46 -13.76 -7.50
C LEU A 120 -2.55 -12.65 -8.00
N GLU A 121 -1.94 -12.84 -9.17
CA GLU A 121 -0.94 -11.92 -9.70
C GLU A 121 -1.44 -10.47 -9.80
N PRO A 122 -2.66 -10.16 -10.32
CA PRO A 122 -3.14 -8.77 -10.41
C PRO A 122 -3.35 -8.10 -9.04
N TYR A 123 -3.57 -8.87 -7.99
CA TYR A 123 -3.73 -8.33 -6.63
C TYR A 123 -2.39 -7.93 -6.02
N CYS A 124 -1.37 -8.71 -6.24
CA CYS A 124 -0.05 -8.56 -5.62
C CYS A 124 0.93 -7.77 -6.47
N HIS A 125 0.72 -7.76 -7.79
CA HIS A 125 1.53 -7.05 -8.78
C HIS A 125 0.62 -6.16 -9.65
N PRO A 126 0.21 -4.99 -9.15
CA PRO A 126 -0.81 -4.14 -9.77
C PRO A 126 -0.49 -3.71 -11.21
N PHE A 127 0.78 -3.74 -11.65
CA PHE A 127 1.18 -3.32 -12.99
C PHE A 127 0.89 -4.37 -14.09
N VAL A 128 0.57 -5.62 -13.73
CA VAL A 128 0.09 -6.62 -14.71
C VAL A 128 -1.40 -6.47 -14.98
N ALA A 129 -2.13 -5.77 -14.11
CA ALA A 129 -3.54 -5.51 -14.28
C ALA A 129 -3.78 -4.39 -15.32
N PRO A 130 -4.84 -4.46 -16.12
CA PRO A 130 -5.20 -3.38 -17.04
C PRO A 130 -5.59 -2.12 -16.26
N ALA A 131 -5.44 -0.93 -16.87
CA ALA A 131 -5.81 0.34 -16.24
C ALA A 131 -7.26 0.38 -15.75
N SER A 132 -8.17 -0.33 -16.42
CA SER A 132 -9.58 -0.47 -16.03
C SER A 132 -9.79 -1.25 -14.72
N TRP A 133 -8.78 -1.96 -14.22
CA TRP A 133 -8.82 -2.70 -12.96
C TRP A 133 -9.19 -1.81 -11.77
N TRP A 134 -8.72 -0.57 -11.79
CA TRP A 134 -8.89 0.39 -10.70
C TRP A 134 -10.16 1.24 -10.81
N LYS A 135 -10.98 1.00 -11.85
CA LYS A 135 -12.23 1.74 -12.02
C LYS A 135 -13.18 1.48 -10.85
N GLY A 136 -13.66 2.58 -10.22
CA GLY A 136 -14.53 2.51 -9.04
C GLY A 136 -13.78 2.56 -7.71
N LEU A 137 -12.46 2.80 -7.72
CA LEU A 137 -11.65 2.93 -6.50
C LEU A 137 -12.12 4.10 -5.61
N ASP A 138 -12.72 5.14 -6.18
CA ASP A 138 -13.38 6.25 -5.47
C ASP A 138 -14.60 5.82 -4.65
N GLY A 139 -15.19 4.67 -4.97
CA GLY A 139 -16.20 4.01 -4.14
C GLY A 139 -15.60 3.26 -2.94
N VAL A 140 -14.30 3.00 -2.93
CA VAL A 140 -13.59 2.32 -1.83
C VAL A 140 -12.90 3.31 -0.90
N PHE A 141 -12.23 4.32 -1.44
CA PHE A 141 -11.51 5.36 -0.68
C PHE A 141 -11.95 6.75 -1.08
N ALA A 142 -12.28 7.61 -0.10
CA ALA A 142 -12.59 9.01 -0.35
C ALA A 142 -11.34 9.82 -0.75
N ARG A 143 -10.17 9.43 -0.24
CA ARG A 143 -8.88 10.06 -0.50
C ARG A 143 -7.72 9.08 -0.37
N ALA A 144 -6.55 9.44 -0.91
CA ALA A 144 -5.33 8.63 -0.84
C ALA A 144 -4.08 9.50 -0.59
N LEU A 145 -3.14 8.97 0.18
CA LEU A 145 -1.79 9.49 0.33
C LEU A 145 -0.80 8.41 -0.11
N VAL A 146 0.07 8.74 -1.05
CA VAL A 146 1.17 7.88 -1.49
C VAL A 146 2.47 8.59 -1.18
N THR A 147 3.38 7.95 -0.47
CA THR A 147 4.68 8.56 -0.14
C THR A 147 5.84 7.70 -0.63
N ALA A 148 6.95 8.36 -0.95
CA ALA A 148 8.21 7.71 -1.31
C ALA A 148 9.40 8.54 -0.85
N GLY A 149 10.53 7.90 -0.62
CA GLY A 149 11.83 8.56 -0.55
C GLY A 149 12.47 8.70 -1.95
N GLU A 150 13.16 9.79 -2.21
CA GLU A 150 13.84 10.04 -3.49
C GLU A 150 14.90 8.97 -3.81
N ASN A 151 15.53 8.41 -2.78
CA ASN A 151 16.60 7.43 -2.90
C ASN A 151 16.13 5.97 -2.78
N GLU A 152 14.83 5.71 -2.83
CA GLU A 152 14.30 4.34 -2.80
C GLU A 152 14.52 3.58 -4.11
N GLY A 153 14.81 2.28 -4.01
CA GLY A 153 14.80 1.38 -5.17
C GLY A 153 13.44 1.34 -5.88
N PRO A 154 12.31 1.15 -5.19
CA PRO A 154 10.98 1.09 -5.80
C PRO A 154 10.39 2.44 -6.22
N LEU A 155 11.10 3.57 -6.14
CA LEU A 155 10.58 4.92 -6.39
C LEU A 155 9.76 5.04 -7.67
N ASP A 156 10.26 4.56 -8.80
CA ASP A 156 9.57 4.71 -10.09
C ASP A 156 8.24 3.93 -10.09
N HIS A 157 8.17 2.74 -9.46
CA HIS A 157 6.94 2.00 -9.26
C HIS A 157 5.95 2.74 -8.34
N ILE A 158 6.46 3.38 -7.27
CA ILE A 158 5.61 4.14 -6.35
C ILE A 158 4.99 5.36 -7.04
N ILE A 159 5.74 6.06 -7.87
CA ILE A 159 5.22 7.19 -8.66
C ILE A 159 4.14 6.71 -9.65
N GLU A 160 4.39 5.58 -10.32
CA GLU A 160 3.46 5.00 -11.28
C GLU A 160 2.13 4.57 -10.62
N ILE A 161 2.20 3.88 -9.47
CA ILE A 161 0.98 3.50 -8.74
C ILE A 161 0.25 4.72 -8.17
N GLY A 162 0.98 5.73 -7.68
CA GLY A 162 0.41 7.00 -7.24
C GLY A 162 -0.36 7.71 -8.36
N THR A 163 0.19 7.69 -9.57
CA THR A 163 -0.49 8.20 -10.77
C THR A 163 -1.77 7.42 -11.06
N THR A 164 -1.70 6.09 -11.00
CA THR A 164 -2.86 5.21 -11.22
C THR A 164 -3.96 5.46 -10.20
N ILE A 165 -3.60 5.62 -8.91
CA ILE A 165 -4.57 5.93 -7.85
C ILE A 165 -5.20 7.30 -8.10
N SER A 166 -4.42 8.33 -8.45
CA SER A 166 -4.92 9.69 -8.68
C SER A 166 -5.91 9.82 -9.85
N GLN A 167 -5.78 8.94 -10.84
CA GLN A 167 -6.74 8.87 -11.95
C GLN A 167 -8.11 8.33 -11.52
N ASN A 168 -8.19 7.62 -10.40
CA ASN A 168 -9.40 6.98 -9.89
C ASN A 168 -9.93 7.59 -8.59
N VAL A 169 -9.08 8.21 -7.77
CA VAL A 169 -9.42 8.90 -6.53
C VAL A 169 -8.94 10.35 -6.63
N LYS A 170 -9.85 11.31 -6.78
CA LYS A 170 -9.50 12.72 -7.04
C LYS A 170 -8.69 13.39 -5.93
N ASP A 171 -9.01 13.11 -4.67
CA ASP A 171 -8.28 13.65 -3.51
C ASP A 171 -7.08 12.72 -3.20
N THR A 172 -6.15 12.65 -4.14
CA THR A 172 -4.90 11.88 -4.00
C THR A 172 -3.71 12.83 -3.95
N VAL A 173 -2.84 12.61 -2.98
CA VAL A 173 -1.53 13.27 -2.86
C VAL A 173 -0.45 12.20 -3.03
N THR A 174 0.45 12.42 -3.99
CA THR A 174 1.69 11.64 -4.12
C THR A 174 2.85 12.54 -3.75
N MET A 175 3.64 12.16 -2.75
CA MET A 175 4.74 12.93 -2.21
C MET A 175 6.04 12.13 -2.26
N VAL A 176 7.11 12.75 -2.75
CA VAL A 176 8.48 12.22 -2.72
C VAL A 176 9.31 13.08 -1.77
N GLU A 177 9.85 12.49 -0.70
CA GLU A 177 10.72 13.20 0.23
C GLU A 177 12.16 13.23 -0.30
N THR A 178 12.66 14.45 -0.52
CA THR A 178 14.02 14.66 -1.06
C THR A 178 15.08 14.09 -0.13
N GLY A 179 16.00 13.31 -0.71
CA GLY A 179 17.11 12.69 0.00
C GLY A 179 16.75 11.52 0.91
N ALA A 180 15.45 11.23 1.09
CA ALA A 180 14.99 10.14 1.93
C ALA A 180 15.20 8.76 1.26
N VAL A 181 15.38 7.74 2.08
CA VAL A 181 15.46 6.32 1.73
C VAL A 181 14.13 5.61 2.05
N HIS A 182 14.07 4.31 1.76
CA HIS A 182 12.90 3.49 2.07
C HIS A 182 12.54 3.59 3.54
N GLU A 183 11.30 4.00 3.83
CA GLU A 183 10.76 4.17 5.19
C GLU A 183 11.58 5.08 6.11
N GLU A 184 12.23 6.10 5.56
CA GLU A 184 13.07 7.06 6.31
C GLU A 184 12.37 7.58 7.58
N MET A 185 11.08 7.84 7.53
CA MET A 185 10.28 8.30 8.66
C MET A 185 10.38 7.35 9.86
N ILE A 186 10.32 6.04 9.63
CA ILE A 186 10.40 5.02 10.69
C ILE A 186 11.78 5.05 11.33
N PHE A 187 12.84 5.15 10.52
CA PHE A 187 14.22 5.24 11.02
C PHE A 187 14.47 6.52 11.83
N ARG A 188 13.96 7.66 11.37
CA ARG A 188 14.07 8.94 12.10
C ARG A 188 13.36 8.85 13.44
N PHE A 189 12.14 8.32 13.46
CA PHE A 189 11.40 8.12 14.70
C PHE A 189 12.13 7.19 15.67
N ALA A 190 12.62 6.04 15.19
CA ALA A 190 13.33 5.06 16.02
C ALA A 190 14.66 5.56 16.57
N THR A 191 15.37 6.44 15.83
CA THR A 191 16.68 6.97 16.22
C THR A 191 16.62 8.28 17.00
N GLY A 192 15.44 8.91 17.09
CA GLY A 192 15.27 10.23 17.72
C GLY A 192 16.03 11.36 17.01
N LYS A 193 16.42 11.15 15.75
CA LYS A 193 17.10 12.17 14.95
C LYS A 193 16.14 13.27 14.51
N ASP A 194 16.70 14.47 14.36
CA ASP A 194 16.05 15.76 14.08
C ASP A 194 14.82 15.71 13.19
N GLY A 195 13.63 15.73 13.83
CA GLY A 195 12.34 15.77 13.17
C GLY A 195 11.95 14.46 12.49
N VAL A 196 10.68 14.26 12.34
CA VAL A 196 10.10 13.03 11.76
C VAL A 196 10.00 13.07 10.22
N GLY A 197 10.41 14.20 9.60
CA GLY A 197 10.44 14.39 8.15
C GLY A 197 9.09 14.84 7.56
N LYS A 198 9.13 15.19 6.28
CA LYS A 198 7.97 15.73 5.54
C LYS A 198 6.85 14.69 5.39
N VAL A 199 7.19 13.41 5.23
CA VAL A 199 6.21 12.31 5.16
C VAL A 199 5.31 12.30 6.39
N TYR A 200 5.89 12.41 7.58
CA TYR A 200 5.10 12.44 8.82
C TYR A 200 4.15 13.65 8.89
N GLU A 201 4.63 14.84 8.52
CA GLU A 201 3.80 16.04 8.48
C GLU A 201 2.60 15.88 7.55
N ASP A 202 2.83 15.34 6.35
CA ASP A 202 1.79 15.09 5.36
C ASP A 202 0.81 14.01 5.81
N MET A 203 1.28 12.97 6.52
CA MET A 203 0.39 11.98 7.14
C MET A 203 -0.51 12.61 8.20
N VAL A 204 0.01 13.48 9.07
CA VAL A 204 -0.80 14.20 10.06
C VAL A 204 -1.85 15.08 9.40
N VAL A 205 -1.48 15.81 8.36
CA VAL A 205 -2.42 16.64 7.58
C VAL A 205 -3.47 15.75 6.91
N PHE A 206 -3.06 14.66 6.29
CA PHE A 206 -3.97 13.70 5.65
C PHE A 206 -4.98 13.12 6.63
N LEU A 207 -4.52 12.62 7.79
CA LEU A 207 -5.39 12.07 8.83
C LEU A 207 -6.34 13.14 9.38
N SER A 208 -5.85 14.35 9.64
CA SER A 208 -6.69 15.46 10.10
C SER A 208 -7.81 15.76 9.11
N ARG A 209 -7.51 15.85 7.81
CA ARG A 209 -8.50 16.07 6.77
C ARG A 209 -9.46 14.89 6.57
N SER A 210 -9.00 13.66 6.84
CA SER A 210 -9.81 12.44 6.65
C SER A 210 -10.94 12.33 7.66
N PHE A 211 -10.81 12.97 8.82
CA PHE A 211 -11.81 12.93 9.90
C PHE A 211 -12.50 14.27 10.16
N GLN A 212 -12.23 15.29 9.32
CA GLN A 212 -13.02 16.52 9.30
C GLN A 212 -14.24 16.29 8.41
N SER A 213 -15.40 16.06 9.02
CA SER A 213 -16.72 15.99 8.37
C SER A 213 -17.23 17.38 8.02
#